data_6c7eb7666b0b3a9a3ee8d03f28c0746e
#
_entry.id   6c7eb7666b0b3a9a3ee8d03f28c0746e
#
_cell.length_a   1.000
_cell.length_b   1.000
_cell.length_c   1.000
_cell.angle_alpha   90.00
_cell.angle_beta   90.00
_cell.angle_gamma   90.00
#
_symmetry.space_group_name_H-M   'P 1'
#
loop_
_entity.id
_entity.type
_entity.pdbx_description
1 polymer ?
#
loop_
_entity_poly.entity_id
_entity_poly.type
_entity_poly.pdbx_seq_one_letter_code
_entity_poly.pdbx_strand_id
1 'polypeptide(L)'
;MRHYHFILRLLLVTLLFTGVSNVANGKSKPRKREFRGAWIQCVNGQFQGMGTREMQRTLAYQLDELQKDGVNAIIFQVRPECDALYQSKLEPWSKFLTGRQGVAPSPYWDPLQWMVDECHKRGMELHAWINPYRAKTKNTTQLASNHIAVTHPERVFSYDGQYILNPGLPENRDYICQVVNDIVSRYDIDGLHIDDYFYPYPVAGLAIPDQKEFQQYGRGFTNIRDWRRDNVDVFIKQLGESI
;
A
#
# COMPACT_ATOMS: atom_id res chain seq x y z
N MET A 1 35.83 -5.96 75.29
CA MET A 1 35.79 -6.79 73.98
C MET A 1 34.39 -6.93 73.37
N ARG A 2 33.31 -6.86 74.16
CA ARG A 2 31.95 -7.03 73.60
C ARG A 2 31.46 -5.88 72.71
N HIS A 3 31.92 -4.65 72.84
CA HIS A 3 31.49 -3.47 72.13
C HIS A 3 32.16 -3.38 70.74
N TYR A 4 33.37 -3.90 70.55
CA TYR A 4 34.05 -3.89 69.23
C TYR A 4 33.40 -4.84 68.19
N HIS A 5 32.87 -5.97 68.67
CA HIS A 5 32.18 -6.91 67.76
C HIS A 5 30.82 -6.39 67.26
N PHE A 6 30.17 -5.52 68.05
CA PHE A 6 28.91 -4.90 67.66
C PHE A 6 29.10 -3.81 66.58
N ILE A 7 30.14 -2.96 66.84
CA ILE A 7 30.50 -1.89 65.86
C ILE A 7 31.01 -2.52 64.50
N LEU A 8 31.80 -3.59 64.60
CA LEU A 8 32.28 -4.28 63.37
C LEU A 8 31.15 -4.94 62.59
N ARG A 9 30.14 -5.50 63.25
CA ARG A 9 28.93 -6.04 62.60
C ARG A 9 28.04 -4.95 62.00
N LEU A 10 27.94 -3.80 62.61
CA LEU A 10 27.17 -2.66 62.09
C LEU A 10 27.87 -2.07 60.85
N LEU A 11 29.19 -1.97 60.85
CA LEU A 11 29.99 -1.53 59.69
C LEU A 11 29.93 -2.52 58.54
N LEU A 12 29.89 -3.85 58.77
CA LEU A 12 29.72 -4.85 57.73
C LEU A 12 28.32 -4.81 57.10
N VAL A 13 27.26 -4.54 57.86
CA VAL A 13 25.90 -4.42 57.37
C VAL A 13 25.72 -3.12 56.55
N THR A 14 26.36 -2.01 56.94
CA THR A 14 26.34 -0.78 56.15
C THR A 14 27.12 -0.88 54.86
N LEU A 15 28.23 -1.64 54.81
CA LEU A 15 28.97 -1.89 53.57
C LEU A 15 28.22 -2.81 52.59
N LEU A 16 27.36 -3.70 53.06
CA LEU A 16 26.48 -4.55 52.22
C LEU A 16 25.32 -3.77 51.61
N PHE A 17 24.86 -2.66 52.23
CA PHE A 17 23.79 -1.83 51.67
C PHE A 17 24.26 -0.75 50.68
N THR A 18 25.54 -0.39 50.66
CA THR A 18 26.08 0.60 49.72
C THR A 18 26.52 -0.03 48.38
N GLY A 19 26.51 -1.36 48.27
CA GLY A 19 26.92 -2.10 47.08
C GLY A 19 25.79 -2.34 46.05
N VAL A 20 24.53 -1.93 46.31
CA VAL A 20 23.37 -2.27 45.44
C VAL A 20 22.77 -1.05 44.73
N SER A 21 23.44 0.09 44.71
CA SER A 21 22.90 1.31 44.05
C SER A 21 23.54 1.72 42.76
N ASN A 22 24.27 0.84 42.09
CA ASN A 22 24.63 1.02 40.68
C ASN A 22 23.86 0.04 39.78
N VAL A 23 22.54 0.01 39.94
CA VAL A 23 21.70 -0.36 38.79
C VAL A 23 21.91 0.78 37.80
N ALA A 24 22.81 0.53 36.86
CA ALA A 24 22.99 1.38 35.71
C ALA A 24 21.60 1.63 35.09
N ASN A 25 21.07 2.83 35.29
CA ASN A 25 20.00 3.37 34.47
C ASN A 25 20.55 3.55 33.05
N GLY A 26 20.93 2.46 32.40
CA GLY A 26 21.08 2.40 31.01
C GLY A 26 19.69 2.67 30.44
N LYS A 27 19.41 3.92 30.06
CA LYS A 27 18.29 4.22 29.19
C LYS A 27 18.44 3.25 28.03
N SER A 28 17.68 2.14 28.05
CA SER A 28 17.61 1.24 26.91
C SER A 28 17.19 2.13 25.74
N LYS A 29 18.09 2.30 24.76
CA LYS A 29 17.69 2.98 23.52
C LYS A 29 16.40 2.29 23.09
N PRO A 30 15.33 3.03 22.81
CA PRO A 30 14.09 2.41 22.35
C PRO A 30 14.49 1.51 21.18
N ARG A 31 14.13 0.23 21.25
CA ARG A 31 14.38 -0.71 20.15
C ARG A 31 13.77 -0.06 18.93
N LYS A 32 14.59 0.25 17.92
CA LYS A 32 14.06 0.69 16.62
C LYS A 32 13.05 -0.37 16.20
N ARG A 33 11.79 0.01 16.02
CA ARG A 33 10.82 -0.87 15.38
C ARG A 33 11.31 -1.12 13.97
N GLU A 34 11.73 -2.34 13.69
CA GLU A 34 12.11 -2.75 12.37
C GLU A 34 10.83 -3.00 11.57
N PHE A 35 10.72 -2.39 10.38
CA PHE A 35 9.63 -2.67 9.44
C PHE A 35 9.93 -3.98 8.72
N ARG A 36 9.09 -4.98 8.91
CA ARG A 36 9.15 -6.29 8.25
C ARG A 36 7.84 -6.50 7.51
N GLY A 37 7.81 -6.02 6.25
CA GLY A 37 6.62 -6.04 5.42
C GLY A 37 6.57 -7.25 4.49
N ALA A 38 5.37 -7.74 4.21
CA ALA A 38 5.08 -8.73 3.18
C ALA A 38 4.00 -8.25 2.23
N TRP A 39 4.18 -8.48 0.90
CA TRP A 39 3.17 -8.16 -0.10
C TRP A 39 2.17 -9.30 -0.27
N ILE A 40 0.88 -8.95 -0.28
CA ILE A 40 -0.21 -9.81 -0.72
C ILE A 40 -0.84 -9.15 -1.94
N GLN A 41 -0.55 -9.69 -3.12
CA GLN A 41 -1.08 -9.19 -4.40
C GLN A 41 -2.41 -9.87 -4.74
N CYS A 42 -3.26 -9.20 -5.52
CA CYS A 42 -4.49 -9.80 -6.06
C CYS A 42 -4.37 -10.23 -7.53
N VAL A 43 -3.40 -9.67 -8.26
CA VAL A 43 -3.11 -10.04 -9.66
C VAL A 43 -2.52 -11.46 -9.75
N ASN A 44 -2.34 -11.99 -10.96
CA ASN A 44 -1.81 -13.34 -11.23
C ASN A 44 -2.72 -14.49 -10.75
N GLY A 45 -4.00 -14.24 -10.51
CA GLY A 45 -4.99 -15.29 -10.24
C GLY A 45 -4.92 -15.91 -8.83
N GLN A 46 -4.23 -15.27 -7.88
CA GLN A 46 -4.09 -15.79 -6.51
C GLN A 46 -5.44 -16.12 -5.86
N PHE A 47 -6.47 -15.32 -6.12
CA PHE A 47 -7.80 -15.50 -5.56
C PHE A 47 -8.84 -15.98 -6.61
N GLN A 48 -8.36 -16.32 -7.82
CA GLN A 48 -9.24 -16.69 -8.92
C GLN A 48 -10.06 -17.93 -8.59
N GLY A 49 -11.39 -17.82 -8.75
CA GLY A 49 -12.35 -18.91 -8.49
C GLY A 49 -12.70 -19.11 -7.02
N MET A 50 -12.09 -18.37 -6.09
CA MET A 50 -12.43 -18.44 -4.66
C MET A 50 -13.73 -17.70 -4.37
N GLY A 51 -14.62 -18.35 -3.61
CA GLY A 51 -15.75 -17.66 -2.98
C GLY A 51 -15.31 -16.85 -1.75
N THR A 52 -16.18 -15.96 -1.27
CA THR A 52 -15.90 -15.07 -0.12
C THR A 52 -15.29 -15.82 1.09
N ARG A 53 -15.91 -16.90 1.54
CA ARG A 53 -15.44 -17.63 2.73
C ARG A 53 -14.10 -18.34 2.53
N GLU A 54 -13.83 -18.80 1.32
CA GLU A 54 -12.57 -19.45 0.98
C GLU A 54 -11.44 -18.43 0.95
N MET A 55 -11.67 -17.28 0.31
CA MET A 55 -10.71 -16.18 0.27
C MET A 55 -10.38 -15.66 1.68
N GLN A 56 -11.39 -15.46 2.54
CA GLN A 56 -11.17 -15.06 3.93
C GLN A 56 -10.33 -16.09 4.71
N ARG A 57 -10.60 -17.40 4.56
CA ARG A 57 -9.78 -18.43 5.20
C ARG A 57 -8.35 -18.45 4.68
N THR A 58 -8.17 -18.30 3.38
CA THR A 58 -6.84 -18.27 2.75
C THR A 58 -6.04 -17.07 3.24
N LEU A 59 -6.65 -15.88 3.27
CA LEU A 59 -6.00 -14.67 3.80
C LEU A 59 -5.69 -14.80 5.29
N ALA A 60 -6.62 -15.29 6.11
CA ALA A 60 -6.38 -15.50 7.55
C ALA A 60 -5.20 -16.45 7.77
N TYR A 61 -5.14 -17.56 7.04
CA TYR A 61 -4.01 -18.49 7.10
C TYR A 61 -2.68 -17.82 6.71
N GLN A 62 -2.66 -17.05 5.63
CA GLN A 62 -1.45 -16.31 5.21
C GLN A 62 -1.00 -15.33 6.30
N LEU A 63 -1.94 -14.60 6.91
CA LEU A 63 -1.63 -13.67 8.01
C LEU A 63 -1.06 -14.38 9.23
N ASP A 64 -1.61 -15.55 9.60
CA ASP A 64 -1.12 -16.36 10.72
C ASP A 64 0.31 -16.85 10.49
N GLU A 65 0.62 -17.33 9.27
CA GLU A 65 1.97 -17.79 8.92
C GLU A 65 2.97 -16.63 8.91
N LEU A 66 2.61 -15.51 8.26
CA LEU A 66 3.47 -14.31 8.22
C LEU A 66 3.72 -13.73 9.63
N GLN A 67 2.73 -13.78 10.52
CA GLN A 67 2.92 -13.36 11.92
C GLN A 67 3.93 -14.27 12.65
N LYS A 68 3.88 -15.59 12.45
CA LYS A 68 4.85 -16.55 13.03
C LYS A 68 6.26 -16.26 12.54
N ASP A 69 6.42 -15.85 11.28
CA ASP A 69 7.71 -15.48 10.67
C ASP A 69 8.19 -14.08 11.13
N GLY A 70 7.41 -13.41 11.98
CA GLY A 70 7.77 -12.12 12.55
C GLY A 70 7.48 -10.92 11.65
N VAL A 71 6.69 -11.08 10.60
CA VAL A 71 6.16 -9.97 9.79
C VAL A 71 5.28 -9.09 10.65
N ASN A 72 5.41 -7.77 10.53
CA ASN A 72 4.65 -6.78 11.30
C ASN A 72 3.91 -5.74 10.45
N ALA A 73 3.97 -5.88 9.11
CA ALA A 73 3.23 -5.05 8.18
C ALA A 73 2.82 -5.85 6.94
N ILE A 74 1.59 -5.68 6.51
CA ILE A 74 1.05 -6.29 5.29
C ILE A 74 0.81 -5.19 4.26
N ILE A 75 1.38 -5.38 3.07
CA ILE A 75 1.17 -4.51 1.91
C ILE A 75 0.16 -5.22 1.00
N PHE A 76 -1.11 -4.83 1.11
CA PHE A 76 -2.23 -5.50 0.44
C PHE A 76 -2.66 -4.72 -0.81
N GLN A 77 -2.66 -5.38 -1.98
CA GLN A 77 -3.05 -4.76 -3.23
C GLN A 77 -4.57 -4.58 -3.31
N VAL A 78 -5.02 -3.34 -3.27
CA VAL A 78 -6.45 -2.99 -3.22
C VAL A 78 -6.97 -2.30 -4.46
N ARG A 79 -6.05 -1.78 -5.32
CA ARG A 79 -6.40 -1.08 -6.57
C ARG A 79 -5.45 -1.47 -7.70
N PRO A 80 -5.73 -2.58 -8.41
CA PRO A 80 -4.81 -3.12 -9.43
C PRO A 80 -4.95 -2.51 -10.84
N GLU A 81 -6.20 -2.22 -11.31
CA GLU A 81 -6.50 -1.79 -12.69
C GLU A 81 -7.59 -0.70 -12.74
N CYS A 82 -7.43 0.40 -12.01
CA CYS A 82 -8.50 1.41 -11.81
C CYS A 82 -9.82 0.75 -11.39
N ASP A 83 -9.71 -0.24 -10.55
CA ASP A 83 -10.80 -1.01 -9.97
C ASP A 83 -10.44 -1.37 -8.52
N ALA A 84 -11.41 -1.76 -7.70
CA ALA A 84 -11.24 -1.80 -6.26
C ALA A 84 -11.52 -3.19 -5.66
N LEU A 85 -10.71 -3.59 -4.65
CA LEU A 85 -10.99 -4.67 -3.72
C LEU A 85 -11.61 -4.12 -2.42
N TYR A 86 -12.39 -3.07 -2.53
CA TYR A 86 -13.15 -2.43 -1.46
C TYR A 86 -14.39 -1.76 -2.07
N GLN A 87 -15.35 -1.38 -1.23
CA GLN A 87 -16.52 -0.67 -1.71
C GLN A 87 -16.14 0.77 -2.11
N SER A 88 -15.88 0.99 -3.39
CA SER A 88 -15.62 2.31 -3.96
C SER A 88 -16.86 2.92 -4.59
N LYS A 89 -17.02 4.26 -4.47
CA LYS A 89 -18.00 5.05 -5.24
C LYS A 89 -17.42 5.58 -6.54
N LEU A 90 -16.09 5.52 -6.70
CA LEU A 90 -15.34 6.10 -7.82
C LEU A 90 -14.99 5.05 -8.87
N GLU A 91 -14.74 3.81 -8.45
CA GLU A 91 -14.22 2.75 -9.30
C GLU A 91 -15.04 1.46 -9.16
N PRO A 92 -15.09 0.62 -10.22
CA PRO A 92 -15.80 -0.65 -10.18
C PRO A 92 -15.12 -1.66 -9.25
N TRP A 93 -15.87 -2.66 -8.79
CA TRP A 93 -15.29 -3.84 -8.16
C TRP A 93 -14.30 -4.53 -9.08
N SER A 94 -13.16 -4.95 -8.54
CA SER A 94 -12.12 -5.61 -9.32
C SER A 94 -12.52 -7.01 -9.76
N LYS A 95 -12.14 -7.37 -11.00
CA LYS A 95 -12.29 -8.75 -11.51
C LYS A 95 -11.47 -9.76 -10.71
N PHE A 96 -10.38 -9.33 -10.08
CA PHE A 96 -9.51 -10.20 -9.29
C PHE A 96 -10.18 -10.68 -8.01
N LEU A 97 -11.27 -10.03 -7.59
CA LEU A 97 -12.09 -10.43 -6.46
C LEU A 97 -13.18 -11.43 -6.84
N THR A 98 -13.84 -11.23 -7.98
CA THR A 98 -15.07 -11.97 -8.34
C THR A 98 -15.01 -12.68 -9.69
N GLY A 99 -13.90 -12.52 -10.43
CA GLY A 99 -13.75 -13.01 -11.80
C GLY A 99 -14.35 -12.07 -12.86
N ARG A 100 -15.17 -11.08 -12.48
CA ARG A 100 -15.77 -10.11 -13.41
C ARG A 100 -15.77 -8.71 -12.80
N GLN A 101 -15.20 -7.74 -13.53
CA GLN A 101 -15.15 -6.36 -13.09
C GLN A 101 -16.54 -5.75 -12.98
N GLY A 102 -16.76 -4.94 -11.94
CA GLY A 102 -18.05 -4.30 -11.63
C GLY A 102 -19.04 -5.17 -10.85
N VAL A 103 -18.68 -6.43 -10.54
CA VAL A 103 -19.53 -7.32 -9.75
C VAL A 103 -19.04 -7.36 -8.30
N ALA A 104 -19.93 -7.02 -7.37
CA ALA A 104 -19.68 -7.14 -5.94
C ALA A 104 -19.52 -8.60 -5.51
N PRO A 105 -18.73 -8.89 -4.45
CA PRO A 105 -18.61 -10.25 -3.92
C PRO A 105 -19.94 -10.74 -3.31
N SER A 106 -20.17 -12.06 -3.42
CA SER A 106 -21.34 -12.70 -2.84
C SER A 106 -20.93 -14.00 -2.12
N PRO A 107 -21.22 -14.16 -0.80
CA PRO A 107 -21.81 -13.14 0.08
C PRO A 107 -21.00 -11.85 0.12
N TYR A 108 -21.69 -10.72 0.31
CA TYR A 108 -21.05 -9.41 0.37
C TYR A 108 -20.06 -9.30 1.54
N TRP A 109 -18.91 -8.71 1.28
CA TRP A 109 -17.92 -8.28 2.26
C TRP A 109 -17.07 -7.16 1.66
N ASP A 110 -16.37 -6.41 2.50
CA ASP A 110 -15.38 -5.43 2.08
C ASP A 110 -13.98 -5.98 2.39
N PRO A 111 -13.20 -6.41 1.36
CA PRO A 111 -11.88 -6.99 1.58
C PRO A 111 -10.89 -6.08 2.29
N LEU A 112 -10.88 -4.78 2.00
CA LEU A 112 -9.96 -3.85 2.63
C LEU A 112 -10.30 -3.69 4.12
N GLN A 113 -11.56 -3.46 4.47
CA GLN A 113 -11.97 -3.36 5.87
C GLN A 113 -11.65 -4.64 6.64
N TRP A 114 -11.96 -5.79 6.05
CA TRP A 114 -11.67 -7.08 6.68
C TRP A 114 -10.16 -7.28 6.90
N MET A 115 -9.31 -6.89 5.94
CA MET A 115 -7.85 -7.00 6.07
C MET A 115 -7.30 -6.05 7.13
N VAL A 116 -7.82 -4.82 7.25
CA VAL A 116 -7.49 -3.89 8.34
C VAL A 116 -7.76 -4.56 9.69
N ASP A 117 -9.00 -5.06 9.87
CA ASP A 117 -9.43 -5.70 11.13
C ASP A 117 -8.56 -6.92 11.48
N GLU A 118 -8.28 -7.78 10.49
CA GLU A 118 -7.48 -9.00 10.71
C GLU A 118 -5.98 -8.72 10.94
N CYS A 119 -5.41 -7.70 10.30
CA CYS A 119 -4.03 -7.27 10.57
C CYS A 119 -3.93 -6.68 11.98
N HIS A 120 -4.81 -5.76 12.35
CA HIS A 120 -4.80 -5.11 13.66
C HIS A 120 -5.01 -6.11 14.81
N LYS A 121 -5.90 -7.11 14.66
CA LYS A 121 -6.06 -8.22 15.63
C LYS A 121 -4.75 -8.98 15.89
N ARG A 122 -3.85 -9.02 14.91
CA ARG A 122 -2.55 -9.69 14.98
C ARG A 122 -1.41 -8.77 15.37
N GLY A 123 -1.68 -7.48 15.61
CA GLY A 123 -0.66 -6.46 15.88
C GLY A 123 0.23 -6.15 14.68
N MET A 124 -0.30 -6.34 13.47
CA MET A 124 0.35 -6.00 12.20
C MET A 124 -0.26 -4.72 11.63
N GLU A 125 0.57 -3.90 10.97
CA GLU A 125 0.11 -2.77 10.16
C GLU A 125 -0.49 -3.25 8.84
N LEU A 126 -1.50 -2.53 8.31
CA LEU A 126 -2.00 -2.68 6.95
C LEU A 126 -1.67 -1.47 6.10
N HIS A 127 -0.93 -1.71 5.02
CA HIS A 127 -0.62 -0.72 4.00
C HIS A 127 -1.43 -1.03 2.73
N ALA A 128 -2.30 -0.10 2.33
CA ALA A 128 -3.08 -0.24 1.10
C ALA A 128 -2.19 0.00 -0.12
N TRP A 129 -2.02 -1.02 -0.96
CA TRP A 129 -1.23 -0.90 -2.19
C TRP A 129 -2.12 -0.61 -3.38
N ILE A 130 -1.81 0.48 -4.07
CA ILE A 130 -2.47 0.89 -5.31
C ILE A 130 -1.48 0.92 -6.47
N ASN A 131 -1.96 0.58 -7.67
CA ASN A 131 -1.29 0.87 -8.93
C ASN A 131 -1.90 2.15 -9.51
N PRO A 132 -1.24 3.32 -9.43
CA PRO A 132 -1.90 4.59 -9.69
C PRO A 132 -2.34 4.76 -11.15
N TYR A 133 -1.54 4.31 -12.11
CA TYR A 133 -1.78 4.59 -13.54
C TYR A 133 -2.19 3.39 -14.38
N ARG A 134 -2.09 2.16 -13.86
CA ARG A 134 -2.53 0.98 -14.61
C ARG A 134 -4.05 0.94 -14.68
N ALA A 135 -4.61 1.11 -15.88
CA ALA A 135 -6.05 1.02 -16.11
C ALA A 135 -6.48 -0.36 -16.63
N LYS A 136 -5.59 -1.08 -17.32
CA LYS A 136 -5.90 -2.42 -17.87
C LYS A 136 -4.61 -3.16 -18.20
N THR A 137 -4.49 -4.42 -17.76
CA THR A 137 -3.44 -5.33 -18.26
C THR A 137 -3.83 -5.98 -19.59
N LYS A 138 -2.87 -6.64 -20.25
CA LYS A 138 -3.11 -7.42 -21.48
C LYS A 138 -4.19 -8.50 -21.30
N ASN A 139 -4.28 -9.08 -20.11
CA ASN A 139 -5.18 -10.20 -19.81
C ASN A 139 -6.61 -9.77 -19.44
N THR A 140 -6.88 -8.47 -19.34
CA THR A 140 -8.22 -7.96 -19.09
C THR A 140 -8.92 -7.73 -20.40
N THR A 141 -9.92 -8.55 -20.71
CA THR A 141 -10.66 -8.52 -21.97
C THR A 141 -11.90 -7.65 -21.92
N GLN A 142 -12.52 -7.50 -20.74
CA GLN A 142 -13.73 -6.71 -20.54
C GLN A 142 -13.54 -5.72 -19.40
N LEU A 143 -14.04 -4.51 -19.60
CA LEU A 143 -14.11 -3.45 -18.61
C LEU A 143 -15.57 -3.20 -18.21
N ALA A 144 -15.81 -2.86 -16.95
CA ALA A 144 -17.11 -2.43 -16.46
C ALA A 144 -17.50 -1.09 -17.13
N SER A 145 -18.82 -0.86 -17.29
CA SER A 145 -19.32 0.35 -17.93
C SER A 145 -18.96 1.66 -17.23
N ASN A 146 -18.72 1.58 -15.90
CA ASN A 146 -18.27 2.70 -15.08
C ASN A 146 -16.75 2.77 -14.88
N HIS A 147 -15.98 1.96 -15.60
CA HIS A 147 -14.51 2.02 -15.55
C HIS A 147 -14.02 3.28 -16.27
N ILE A 148 -12.98 3.96 -15.73
CA ILE A 148 -12.48 5.23 -16.26
C ILE A 148 -12.05 5.15 -17.74
N ALA A 149 -11.47 4.05 -18.18
CA ALA A 149 -11.12 3.88 -19.60
C ALA A 149 -12.33 3.73 -20.53
N VAL A 150 -13.53 3.49 -19.98
CA VAL A 150 -14.81 3.45 -20.73
C VAL A 150 -15.49 4.81 -20.67
N THR A 151 -15.55 5.41 -19.49
CA THR A 151 -16.23 6.70 -19.28
C THR A 151 -15.41 7.90 -19.77
N HIS A 152 -14.07 7.77 -19.75
CA HIS A 152 -13.11 8.81 -20.13
C HIS A 152 -11.96 8.21 -20.96
N PRO A 153 -12.24 7.72 -22.18
CA PRO A 153 -11.23 7.09 -23.03
C PRO A 153 -10.08 8.05 -23.42
N GLU A 154 -10.34 9.35 -23.42
CA GLU A 154 -9.34 10.40 -23.67
C GLU A 154 -8.26 10.50 -22.56
N ARG A 155 -8.52 9.94 -21.38
CA ARG A 155 -7.59 9.96 -20.25
C ARG A 155 -6.57 8.83 -20.25
N VAL A 156 -6.76 7.86 -21.12
CA VAL A 156 -5.87 6.69 -21.23
C VAL A 156 -5.18 6.63 -22.56
N PHE A 157 -4.02 5.98 -22.59
CA PHE A 157 -3.42 5.56 -23.84
C PHE A 157 -3.18 4.05 -23.84
N SER A 158 -3.16 3.47 -25.04
CA SER A 158 -2.79 2.08 -25.24
C SER A 158 -1.28 1.95 -25.44
N TYR A 159 -0.66 1.01 -24.72
CA TYR A 159 0.75 0.69 -24.88
C TYR A 159 0.97 -0.80 -24.66
N ASP A 160 1.49 -1.49 -25.69
CA ASP A 160 1.76 -2.93 -25.64
C ASP A 160 0.59 -3.77 -25.11
N GLY A 161 -0.64 -3.47 -25.60
CA GLY A 161 -1.88 -4.17 -25.21
C GLY A 161 -2.44 -3.83 -23.82
N GLN A 162 -1.79 -2.92 -23.10
CA GLN A 162 -2.27 -2.38 -21.82
C GLN A 162 -2.95 -1.02 -22.02
N TYR A 163 -3.78 -0.60 -21.07
CA TYR A 163 -4.25 0.78 -20.95
C TYR A 163 -3.61 1.42 -19.72
N ILE A 164 -3.07 2.60 -19.93
CA ILE A 164 -2.40 3.40 -18.90
C ILE A 164 -3.15 4.74 -18.79
N LEU A 165 -3.55 5.14 -17.58
CA LEU A 165 -3.91 6.53 -17.33
C LEU A 165 -2.70 7.40 -17.67
N ASN A 166 -2.90 8.41 -18.52
CA ASN A 166 -1.80 9.25 -18.99
C ASN A 166 -1.25 10.10 -17.84
N PRO A 167 0.00 9.87 -17.35
CA PRO A 167 0.56 10.65 -16.24
C PRO A 167 0.82 12.13 -16.60
N GLY A 168 0.83 12.43 -17.90
CA GLY A 168 0.97 13.80 -18.41
C GLY A 168 -0.27 14.67 -18.21
N LEU A 169 -1.43 14.07 -17.93
CA LEU A 169 -2.69 14.79 -17.74
C LEU A 169 -2.88 15.19 -16.26
N PRO A 170 -3.02 16.49 -15.94
CA PRO A 170 -3.30 16.95 -14.57
C PRO A 170 -4.54 16.30 -13.95
N GLU A 171 -5.61 16.18 -14.71
CA GLU A 171 -6.87 15.59 -14.25
C GLU A 171 -6.77 14.12 -13.84
N ASN A 172 -5.79 13.39 -14.33
CA ASN A 172 -5.53 12.02 -13.88
C ASN A 172 -4.85 11.98 -12.52
N ARG A 173 -3.96 12.93 -12.23
CA ARG A 173 -3.38 13.08 -10.89
C ARG A 173 -4.44 13.44 -9.87
N ASP A 174 -5.31 14.40 -10.21
CA ASP A 174 -6.43 14.82 -9.35
C ASP A 174 -7.37 13.64 -9.05
N TYR A 175 -7.69 12.85 -10.08
CA TYR A 175 -8.52 11.66 -9.94
C TYR A 175 -7.88 10.62 -9.00
N ILE A 176 -6.59 10.32 -9.16
CA ILE A 176 -5.90 9.35 -8.30
C ILE A 176 -5.85 9.86 -6.85
N CYS A 177 -5.61 11.15 -6.64
CA CYS A 177 -5.67 11.76 -5.31
C CYS A 177 -7.08 11.66 -4.69
N GLN A 178 -8.15 11.81 -5.48
CA GLN A 178 -9.53 11.59 -5.00
C GLN A 178 -9.76 10.13 -4.57
N VAL A 179 -9.25 9.16 -5.35
CA VAL A 179 -9.33 7.74 -4.99
C VAL A 179 -8.58 7.45 -3.68
N VAL A 180 -7.38 8.02 -3.52
CA VAL A 180 -6.60 7.86 -2.28
C VAL A 180 -7.31 8.51 -1.10
N ASN A 181 -7.85 9.72 -1.27
CA ASN A 181 -8.63 10.39 -0.24
C ASN A 181 -9.85 9.57 0.20
N ASP A 182 -10.55 8.90 -0.74
CA ASP A 182 -11.66 8.00 -0.41
C ASP A 182 -11.18 6.82 0.46
N ILE A 183 -10.00 6.27 0.18
CA ILE A 183 -9.41 5.19 0.98
C ILE A 183 -9.04 5.70 2.39
N VAL A 184 -8.19 6.72 2.48
CA VAL A 184 -7.61 7.15 3.77
C VAL A 184 -8.64 7.78 4.70
N SER A 185 -9.72 8.34 4.16
CA SER A 185 -10.80 8.93 4.98
C SER A 185 -11.77 7.90 5.55
N ARG A 186 -11.81 6.68 4.99
CA ARG A 186 -12.83 5.66 5.32
C ARG A 186 -12.26 4.44 6.02
N TYR A 187 -11.00 4.13 5.80
CA TYR A 187 -10.37 2.92 6.31
C TYR A 187 -9.21 3.29 7.24
N ASP A 188 -9.12 2.60 8.36
CA ASP A 188 -8.05 2.76 9.35
C ASP A 188 -6.77 2.02 8.89
N ILE A 189 -6.26 2.43 7.71
CA ILE A 189 -5.01 1.90 7.18
C ILE A 189 -3.81 2.59 7.85
N ASP A 190 -2.72 1.85 8.04
CA ASP A 190 -1.49 2.39 8.65
C ASP A 190 -0.56 3.04 7.63
N GLY A 191 -0.75 2.75 6.34
CA GLY A 191 0.03 3.33 5.26
C GLY A 191 -0.60 3.16 3.88
N LEU A 192 -0.16 4.02 2.96
CA LEU A 192 -0.42 3.89 1.53
C LEU A 192 0.87 3.42 0.85
N HIS A 193 0.78 2.44 -0.03
CA HIS A 193 1.89 1.93 -0.81
C HIS A 193 1.65 2.09 -2.31
N ILE A 194 2.66 2.54 -3.03
CA ILE A 194 2.70 2.61 -4.49
C ILE A 194 3.95 1.88 -4.95
N ASP A 195 3.85 1.08 -6.02
CA ASP A 195 5.02 0.48 -6.68
C ASP A 195 5.65 1.47 -7.69
N ASP A 196 6.61 0.99 -8.46
CA ASP A 196 7.36 1.79 -9.44
C ASP A 196 6.67 1.90 -10.80
N TYR A 197 5.43 1.41 -10.96
CA TYR A 197 4.74 1.33 -12.24
C TYR A 197 3.92 2.59 -12.53
N PHE A 198 4.60 3.69 -12.90
CA PHE A 198 3.99 4.96 -13.29
C PHE A 198 3.80 5.07 -14.80
N TYR A 199 4.89 5.23 -15.54
CA TYR A 199 4.92 5.03 -16.99
C TYR A 199 5.20 3.57 -17.31
N PRO A 200 4.75 3.06 -18.48
CA PRO A 200 5.03 1.67 -18.86
C PRO A 200 6.54 1.46 -19.12
N TYR A 201 7.02 0.25 -18.81
CA TYR A 201 8.38 -0.13 -19.14
C TYR A 201 8.61 -0.07 -20.66
N PRO A 202 9.79 0.38 -21.11
CA PRO A 202 10.10 0.49 -22.54
C PRO A 202 9.99 -0.86 -23.27
N VAL A 203 9.28 -0.86 -24.39
CA VAL A 203 9.24 -1.99 -25.32
C VAL A 203 9.92 -1.56 -26.61
N ALA A 204 10.83 -2.41 -27.12
CA ALA A 204 11.58 -2.10 -28.34
C ALA A 204 10.62 -1.80 -29.51
N GLY A 205 10.86 -0.70 -30.22
CA GLY A 205 10.04 -0.25 -31.34
C GLY A 205 8.72 0.44 -30.96
N LEU A 206 8.36 0.54 -29.68
CA LEU A 206 7.16 1.25 -29.25
C LEU A 206 7.52 2.59 -28.61
N ALA A 207 6.83 3.65 -29.05
CA ALA A 207 6.87 4.96 -28.41
C ALA A 207 5.65 5.13 -27.50
N ILE A 208 5.83 5.79 -26.36
CA ILE A 208 4.69 6.21 -25.51
C ILE A 208 3.97 7.34 -26.24
N PRO A 209 2.64 7.24 -26.45
CA PRO A 209 1.89 8.18 -27.29
C PRO A 209 1.40 9.41 -26.49
N ASP A 210 2.32 10.15 -25.87
CA ASP A 210 2.04 11.33 -25.01
C ASP A 210 2.67 12.63 -25.54
N GLN A 211 3.04 12.66 -26.84
CA GLN A 211 3.65 13.82 -27.45
C GLN A 211 2.73 15.05 -27.47
N LYS A 212 1.42 14.83 -27.63
CA LYS A 212 0.42 15.91 -27.61
C LYS A 212 0.35 16.55 -26.24
N GLU A 213 0.32 15.74 -25.19
CA GLU A 213 0.29 16.20 -23.80
C GLU A 213 1.59 16.91 -23.42
N PHE A 214 2.74 16.43 -23.94
CA PHE A 214 4.02 17.14 -23.78
C PHE A 214 3.96 18.55 -24.40
N GLN A 215 3.37 18.70 -25.59
CA GLN A 215 3.22 20.01 -26.22
C GLN A 215 2.29 20.93 -25.42
N GLN A 216 1.23 20.38 -24.84
CA GLN A 216 0.22 21.15 -24.10
C GLN A 216 0.64 21.46 -22.66
N TYR A 217 1.26 20.50 -21.98
CA TYR A 217 1.56 20.55 -20.55
C TYR A 217 3.07 20.45 -20.25
N GLY A 218 3.91 20.85 -21.19
CA GLY A 218 5.36 20.68 -21.10
C GLY A 218 6.08 21.52 -20.05
N ARG A 219 5.44 22.53 -19.47
CA ARG A 219 5.97 23.37 -18.38
C ARG A 219 7.39 23.93 -18.64
N GLY A 220 7.73 24.18 -19.92
CA GLY A 220 9.06 24.67 -20.32
C GLY A 220 10.13 23.60 -20.48
N PHE A 221 9.84 22.32 -20.26
CA PHE A 221 10.77 21.26 -20.57
C PHE A 221 10.98 21.13 -22.09
N THR A 222 12.22 20.98 -22.51
CA THR A 222 12.60 20.73 -23.90
C THR A 222 12.78 19.25 -24.22
N ASN A 223 12.94 18.42 -23.18
CA ASN A 223 13.12 16.97 -23.28
C ASN A 223 11.92 16.26 -22.68
N ILE A 224 11.22 15.46 -23.48
CA ILE A 224 10.04 14.72 -23.05
C ILE A 224 10.34 13.72 -21.92
N ARG A 225 11.56 13.16 -21.84
CA ARG A 225 11.93 12.22 -20.77
C ARG A 225 12.04 12.94 -19.42
N ASP A 226 12.54 14.18 -19.41
CA ASP A 226 12.63 14.99 -18.21
C ASP A 226 11.23 15.41 -17.74
N TRP A 227 10.36 15.81 -18.69
CA TRP A 227 8.96 16.09 -18.41
C TRP A 227 8.19 14.88 -17.84
N ARG A 228 8.44 13.67 -18.35
CA ARG A 228 7.81 12.45 -17.79
C ARG A 228 8.25 12.18 -16.36
N ARG A 229 9.53 12.39 -16.01
CA ARG A 229 10.01 12.28 -14.63
C ARG A 229 9.34 13.32 -13.73
N ASP A 230 9.30 14.56 -14.18
CA ASP A 230 8.64 15.65 -13.44
C ASP A 230 7.13 15.41 -13.25
N ASN A 231 6.43 14.74 -14.17
CA ASN A 231 5.03 14.36 -13.97
C ASN A 231 4.86 13.40 -12.79
N VAL A 232 5.80 12.48 -12.58
CA VAL A 232 5.80 11.58 -11.43
C VAL A 232 6.11 12.35 -10.15
N ASP A 233 7.12 13.22 -10.15
CA ASP A 233 7.50 14.05 -9.01
C ASP A 233 6.34 14.95 -8.56
N VAL A 234 5.66 15.61 -9.51
CA VAL A 234 4.46 16.41 -9.25
C VAL A 234 3.34 15.57 -8.66
N PHE A 235 3.11 14.37 -9.20
CA PHE A 235 2.10 13.45 -8.66
C PHE A 235 2.40 13.05 -7.21
N ILE A 236 3.62 12.62 -6.92
CA ILE A 236 4.01 12.20 -5.56
C ILE A 236 3.88 13.36 -4.57
N LYS A 237 4.28 14.57 -4.97
CA LYS A 237 4.09 15.76 -4.14
C LYS A 237 2.62 16.03 -3.87
N GLN A 238 1.79 16.08 -4.92
CA GLN A 238 0.34 16.32 -4.79
C GLN A 238 -0.34 15.25 -3.93
N LEU A 239 0.05 13.98 -4.10
CA LEU A 239 -0.46 12.88 -3.30
C LEU A 239 -0.11 13.06 -1.81
N GLY A 240 1.15 13.40 -1.49
CA GLY A 240 1.57 13.64 -0.10
C GLY A 240 0.90 14.87 0.55
N GLU A 241 0.42 15.83 -0.26
CA GLU A 241 -0.34 16.99 0.22
C GLU A 241 -1.84 16.68 0.42
N SER A 242 -2.32 15.55 -0.11
CA SER A 242 -3.73 15.15 -0.11
C SER A 242 -4.12 14.13 0.97
N ILE A 243 -3.15 13.59 1.73
CA ILE A 243 -3.33 12.56 2.77
C ILE A 243 -2.97 13.06 4.15
#